data_6f3adae369ddc1ae579044f7b0583a81
#
_entry.id   6f3adae369ddc1ae579044f7b0583a81
#
_cell.length_a   1.000
_cell.length_b   1.000
_cell.length_c   1.000
_cell.angle_alpha   90.00
_cell.angle_beta   90.00
_cell.angle_gamma   90.00
#
_symmetry.space_group_name_H-M   'P 1'
#
loop_
_entity.id
_entity.type
_entity.pdbx_description
1 polymer ?
#
loop_
_entity_poly.entity_id
_entity_poly.type
_entity_poly.pdbx_seq_one_letter_code
_entity_poly.pdbx_strand_id
1 'polypeptide(L)'
;CVGYMVEGAMGHEEDEKPRMVKSPWFEEEIPFDLAAETGTRKVIRDHSTIGIVVTTDGSISEIPRENYLPAEKRVVGELEALGKPFVILLNSTRPDAPETKQLAEGMARDYDHTVLPVSCLDLQKDDLLSILQRVLYEFPVRELDFAIPRWVTMLEKGHWLQNEIYTAALQFSEKISRMKDVPAQNSAGALAGDSVQESALSGMNLSDGVVRVTVLLKPEVFYRVLSEQTGLEIGDEAGLMPCIIELSRAKREYEKIRSALEQVEATGYGIVMPSIDELHLEPPEIVHQDGRCGVRLQACAPSIQMMKATIHTEISPIVGTEKQSEDLVQSLLGDFEADPERLWESNIFGKSLHELVNEGLQNKLLHMPQEARTRL
;
A
#
# COMPACT_ATOMS: atom_id res chain seq x y z
N CYS A 1 40.45 -21.57 7.79
CA CYS A 1 41.49 -20.53 7.72
C CYS A 1 42.34 -20.55 8.95
N VAL A 2 43.62 -20.16 8.84
CA VAL A 2 44.52 -20.05 9.99
C VAL A 2 44.09 -18.91 10.92
N GLY A 3 43.44 -17.90 10.38
CA GLY A 3 43.04 -16.73 11.13
C GLY A 3 44.09 -15.64 11.22
N TYR A 4 43.91 -14.73 12.15
CA TYR A 4 44.83 -13.67 12.47
C TYR A 4 45.70 -14.06 13.67
N MET A 5 46.91 -13.51 13.72
CA MET A 5 47.84 -13.79 14.82
C MET A 5 47.29 -13.28 16.15
N VAL A 6 47.46 -14.09 17.18
CA VAL A 6 47.13 -13.79 18.55
C VAL A 6 48.44 -13.74 19.36
N GLU A 7 48.55 -12.76 20.22
CA GLU A 7 49.74 -12.61 21.05
C GLU A 7 49.93 -13.83 21.97
N GLY A 8 51.14 -14.41 21.94
CA GLY A 8 51.44 -15.67 22.65
C GLY A 8 51.19 -16.95 21.85
N ALA A 9 50.73 -16.84 20.60
CA ALA A 9 50.57 -18.02 19.74
C ALA A 9 51.95 -18.57 19.36
N MET A 10 52.10 -19.89 19.50
CA MET A 10 53.34 -20.58 19.13
C MET A 10 53.39 -21.01 17.66
N GLY A 11 54.59 -21.18 17.09
CA GLY A 11 54.79 -21.77 15.76
C GLY A 11 54.87 -20.76 14.60
N HIS A 12 54.84 -19.45 14.89
CA HIS A 12 55.09 -18.38 13.90
C HIS A 12 56.56 -17.99 13.83
N GLU A 13 57.38 -18.43 14.79
CA GLU A 13 58.82 -18.25 14.82
C GLU A 13 59.56 -19.59 14.84
N GLU A 14 60.76 -19.63 14.24
CA GLU A 14 61.68 -20.74 14.28
C GLU A 14 63.08 -20.16 14.53
N ASP A 15 63.77 -20.58 15.59
CA ASP A 15 65.05 -20.05 16.02
C ASP A 15 65.08 -18.51 16.20
N GLU A 16 64.09 -17.95 16.89
CA GLU A 16 63.92 -16.51 17.12
C GLU A 16 63.78 -15.66 15.82
N LYS A 17 63.45 -16.29 14.70
CA LYS A 17 63.21 -15.62 13.41
C LYS A 17 61.80 -15.97 12.92
N PRO A 18 61.16 -15.04 12.15
CA PRO A 18 59.86 -15.34 11.55
C PRO A 18 59.97 -16.62 10.67
N ARG A 19 59.06 -17.57 10.90
CA ARG A 19 59.00 -18.79 10.09
C ARG A 19 58.58 -18.42 8.67
N MET A 20 59.44 -18.77 7.70
CA MET A 20 59.17 -18.52 6.29
C MET A 20 58.38 -19.66 5.66
N VAL A 21 57.39 -19.36 4.85
CA VAL A 21 56.53 -20.35 4.18
C VAL A 21 56.29 -19.98 2.73
N LYS A 22 56.10 -20.98 1.87
CA LYS A 22 55.63 -20.80 0.50
C LYS A 22 54.13 -20.63 0.48
N SER A 23 53.65 -19.65 -0.25
CA SER A 23 52.24 -19.37 -0.41
C SER A 23 51.86 -19.35 -1.90
N PRO A 24 50.70 -19.83 -2.31
CA PRO A 24 50.25 -19.79 -3.69
C PRO A 24 50.11 -18.37 -4.27
N TRP A 25 50.15 -17.36 -3.44
CA TRP A 25 49.92 -15.96 -3.82
C TRP A 25 51.19 -15.12 -3.98
N PHE A 26 52.35 -15.69 -3.62
CA PHE A 26 53.63 -15.01 -3.68
C PHE A 26 54.69 -15.95 -4.32
N GLU A 27 55.55 -15.40 -5.15
CA GLU A 27 56.60 -16.16 -5.80
C GLU A 27 57.75 -16.53 -4.84
N GLU A 28 57.99 -15.67 -3.86
CA GLU A 28 59.04 -15.85 -2.85
C GLU A 28 58.43 -16.37 -1.53
N GLU A 29 59.29 -16.93 -0.67
CA GLU A 29 58.90 -17.30 0.69
C GLU A 29 58.64 -16.05 1.51
N ILE A 30 57.53 -16.05 2.23
CA ILE A 30 57.07 -14.94 3.09
C ILE A 30 56.92 -15.39 4.53
N PRO A 31 56.92 -14.47 5.51
CA PRO A 31 56.61 -14.79 6.90
C PRO A 31 55.26 -15.48 7.04
N PHE A 32 55.18 -16.46 7.95
CA PHE A 32 53.99 -17.25 8.19
C PHE A 32 52.75 -16.40 8.58
N ASP A 33 52.96 -15.38 9.39
CA ASP A 33 51.92 -14.44 9.79
C ASP A 33 51.31 -13.71 8.59
N LEU A 34 52.13 -13.20 7.68
CA LEU A 34 51.69 -12.55 6.45
C LEU A 34 50.99 -13.54 5.51
N ALA A 35 51.43 -14.77 5.43
CA ALA A 35 50.78 -15.82 4.64
C ALA A 35 49.40 -16.19 5.22
N ALA A 36 49.32 -16.37 6.53
CA ALA A 36 48.10 -16.66 7.25
C ALA A 36 47.05 -15.55 7.07
N GLU A 37 47.47 -14.31 7.23
CA GLU A 37 46.65 -13.13 7.08
C GLU A 37 46.11 -12.97 5.65
N THR A 38 46.98 -13.06 4.66
CA THR A 38 46.63 -12.96 3.24
C THR A 38 45.67 -14.09 2.84
N GLY A 39 45.96 -15.32 3.27
CA GLY A 39 45.11 -16.47 3.01
C GLY A 39 43.74 -16.33 3.63
N THR A 40 43.68 -15.90 4.89
CA THR A 40 42.43 -15.67 5.60
C THR A 40 41.57 -14.61 4.90
N ARG A 41 42.17 -13.46 4.56
CA ARG A 41 41.49 -12.38 3.84
C ARG A 41 40.95 -12.84 2.49
N LYS A 42 41.73 -13.58 1.70
CA LYS A 42 41.28 -14.12 0.40
C LYS A 42 40.13 -15.12 0.54
N VAL A 43 40.19 -16.04 1.52
CA VAL A 43 39.10 -16.98 1.77
C VAL A 43 37.84 -16.25 2.19
N ILE A 44 37.95 -15.31 3.09
CA ILE A 44 36.79 -14.51 3.55
C ILE A 44 36.19 -13.75 2.37
N ARG A 45 37.03 -13.09 1.57
CA ARG A 45 36.55 -12.22 0.49
C ARG A 45 36.03 -12.99 -0.72
N ASP A 46 36.84 -13.96 -1.21
CA ASP A 46 36.67 -14.52 -2.55
C ASP A 46 35.99 -15.89 -2.56
N HIS A 47 36.06 -16.66 -1.46
CA HIS A 47 35.60 -18.06 -1.42
C HIS A 47 34.53 -18.39 -0.43
N SER A 48 34.20 -17.50 0.52
CA SER A 48 33.16 -17.76 1.49
C SER A 48 31.87 -17.02 1.18
N THR A 49 30.71 -17.66 1.36
CA THR A 49 29.39 -17.05 1.30
C THR A 49 28.92 -16.63 2.70
N ILE A 50 29.32 -17.40 3.72
CA ILE A 50 29.02 -17.19 5.13
C ILE A 50 30.29 -17.24 5.94
N GLY A 51 30.29 -16.61 7.12
CA GLY A 51 31.39 -16.65 8.08
C GLY A 51 31.02 -17.36 9.36
N ILE A 52 31.99 -18.07 9.93
CA ILE A 52 31.93 -18.55 11.31
C ILE A 52 33.23 -18.08 11.97
N VAL A 53 33.09 -17.11 12.87
CA VAL A 53 34.22 -16.62 13.67
C VAL A 53 34.34 -17.48 14.92
N VAL A 54 35.48 -18.12 15.11
CA VAL A 54 35.70 -18.90 16.31
C VAL A 54 36.68 -18.14 17.23
N THR A 55 36.25 -17.87 18.42
CA THR A 55 37.03 -17.25 19.49
C THR A 55 36.90 -18.07 20.77
N THR A 56 37.54 -17.70 21.86
CA THR A 56 37.52 -18.45 23.10
C THR A 56 37.33 -17.55 24.33
N ASP A 57 36.83 -18.14 25.42
CA ASP A 57 36.80 -17.52 26.74
C ASP A 57 38.13 -17.56 27.48
N GLY A 58 39.17 -18.13 26.85
CA GLY A 58 40.49 -18.35 27.46
C GLY A 58 40.66 -19.70 28.16
N SER A 59 39.60 -20.55 28.19
CA SER A 59 39.62 -21.85 28.87
C SER A 59 40.25 -22.99 28.00
N ILE A 60 40.46 -22.75 26.72
CA ILE A 60 40.86 -23.77 25.74
C ILE A 60 42.39 -23.88 25.63
N SER A 61 43.11 -22.79 25.84
CA SER A 61 44.55 -22.71 25.74
C SER A 61 45.16 -21.95 26.90
N GLU A 62 46.50 -21.94 27.00
CA GLU A 62 47.20 -21.14 27.98
C GLU A 62 47.26 -19.63 27.66
N ILE A 63 46.68 -19.22 26.53
CA ILE A 63 46.64 -17.83 26.10
C ILE A 63 45.43 -17.15 26.76
N PRO A 64 45.61 -16.03 27.48
CA PRO A 64 44.55 -15.29 28.09
C PRO A 64 43.53 -14.74 27.07
N ARG A 65 42.25 -14.58 27.48
CA ARG A 65 41.18 -14.06 26.63
C ARG A 65 41.51 -12.69 26.00
N GLU A 66 42.19 -11.84 26.74
CA GLU A 66 42.55 -10.48 26.34
C GLU A 66 43.41 -10.46 25.06
N ASN A 67 44.25 -11.46 24.87
CA ASN A 67 45.14 -11.56 23.70
C ASN A 67 44.38 -11.88 22.39
N TYR A 68 43.17 -12.45 22.49
CA TYR A 68 42.32 -12.74 21.34
C TYR A 68 41.52 -11.50 20.86
N LEU A 69 41.26 -10.52 21.71
CA LEU A 69 40.41 -9.37 21.41
C LEU A 69 40.82 -8.57 20.18
N PRO A 70 42.11 -8.27 19.93
CA PRO A 70 42.53 -7.51 18.76
C PRO A 70 42.25 -8.26 17.45
N ALA A 71 42.55 -9.57 17.39
CA ALA A 71 42.29 -10.42 16.25
C ALA A 71 40.82 -10.61 16.00
N GLU A 72 40.03 -10.80 17.07
CA GLU A 72 38.58 -10.94 17.05
C GLU A 72 37.92 -9.70 16.46
N LYS A 73 38.20 -8.49 16.99
CA LYS A 73 37.68 -7.23 16.48
C LYS A 73 38.01 -7.01 15.02
N ARG A 74 39.23 -7.39 14.60
CA ARG A 74 39.65 -7.25 13.21
C ARG A 74 38.87 -8.15 12.27
N VAL A 75 38.67 -9.43 12.61
CA VAL A 75 37.88 -10.38 11.81
C VAL A 75 36.42 -9.94 11.69
N VAL A 76 35.82 -9.55 12.80
CA VAL A 76 34.44 -9.05 12.83
C VAL A 76 34.31 -7.83 11.91
N GLY A 77 35.18 -6.81 12.07
CA GLY A 77 35.14 -5.62 11.22
C GLY A 77 35.37 -5.88 9.74
N GLU A 78 36.22 -6.86 9.39
CA GLU A 78 36.41 -7.26 7.97
C GLU A 78 35.18 -7.96 7.39
N LEU A 79 34.49 -8.82 8.16
CA LEU A 79 33.26 -9.48 7.73
C LEU A 79 32.10 -8.48 7.59
N GLU A 80 31.98 -7.56 8.51
CA GLU A 80 31.01 -6.46 8.44
C GLU A 80 31.24 -5.57 7.22
N ALA A 81 32.48 -5.17 6.97
CA ALA A 81 32.84 -4.34 5.82
C ALA A 81 32.52 -5.03 4.47
N LEU A 82 32.55 -6.36 4.45
CA LEU A 82 32.20 -7.17 3.27
C LEU A 82 30.68 -7.45 3.18
N GLY A 83 29.90 -7.10 4.21
CA GLY A 83 28.45 -7.38 4.26
C GLY A 83 28.11 -8.87 4.25
N LYS A 84 29.01 -9.73 4.74
CA LYS A 84 28.79 -11.18 4.77
C LYS A 84 28.11 -11.60 6.06
N PRO A 85 27.08 -12.45 5.98
CA PRO A 85 26.44 -12.99 7.18
C PRO A 85 27.41 -13.91 7.92
N PHE A 86 27.51 -13.74 9.24
CA PHE A 86 28.36 -14.57 10.08
C PHE A 86 27.82 -14.71 11.50
N VAL A 87 28.27 -15.73 12.20
CA VAL A 87 28.05 -15.92 13.62
C VAL A 87 29.39 -16.06 14.34
N ILE A 88 29.40 -15.79 15.62
CA ILE A 88 30.59 -15.94 16.47
C ILE A 88 30.36 -17.16 17.38
N LEU A 89 31.29 -18.10 17.35
CA LEU A 89 31.35 -19.23 18.28
C LEU A 89 32.34 -18.90 19.39
N LEU A 90 31.84 -18.82 20.61
CA LEU A 90 32.65 -18.70 21.81
C LEU A 90 33.02 -20.09 22.30
N ASN A 91 34.21 -20.57 21.90
CA ASN A 91 34.67 -21.90 22.30
C ASN A 91 35.12 -21.92 23.75
N SER A 92 34.49 -22.79 24.53
CA SER A 92 34.71 -22.92 25.97
C SER A 92 34.72 -24.38 26.37
N THR A 93 35.52 -24.70 27.41
CA THR A 93 35.44 -26.03 28.06
C THR A 93 34.16 -26.22 28.86
N ARG A 94 33.45 -25.12 29.16
CA ARG A 94 32.19 -25.11 29.93
C ARG A 94 31.17 -24.16 29.32
N PRO A 95 30.63 -24.47 28.13
CA PRO A 95 29.74 -23.55 27.38
C PRO A 95 28.46 -23.22 28.15
N ASP A 96 28.01 -24.10 29.01
CA ASP A 96 26.79 -23.93 29.80
C ASP A 96 26.97 -23.13 31.11
N ALA A 97 28.20 -22.78 31.46
CA ALA A 97 28.47 -22.02 32.69
C ALA A 97 27.85 -20.61 32.59
N PRO A 98 27.29 -20.09 33.70
CA PRO A 98 26.69 -18.76 33.75
C PRO A 98 27.65 -17.65 33.25
N GLU A 99 28.92 -17.74 33.62
CA GLU A 99 29.98 -16.79 33.27
C GLU A 99 30.21 -16.78 31.75
N THR A 100 30.25 -17.96 31.10
CA THR A 100 30.40 -18.07 29.65
C THR A 100 29.19 -17.56 28.90
N LYS A 101 27.98 -17.82 29.39
CA LYS A 101 26.74 -17.28 28.81
C LYS A 101 26.67 -15.78 28.95
N GLN A 102 27.05 -15.23 30.11
CA GLN A 102 27.09 -13.78 30.32
C GLN A 102 28.14 -13.10 29.41
N LEU A 103 29.30 -13.71 29.20
CA LEU A 103 30.30 -13.22 28.26
C LEU A 103 29.75 -13.23 26.85
N ALA A 104 29.13 -14.33 26.40
CA ALA A 104 28.52 -14.42 25.07
C ALA A 104 27.43 -13.36 24.86
N GLU A 105 26.58 -13.11 25.84
CA GLU A 105 25.56 -12.04 25.79
C GLU A 105 26.19 -10.64 25.73
N GLY A 106 27.29 -10.41 26.42
CA GLY A 106 28.06 -9.18 26.36
C GLY A 106 28.62 -8.95 24.94
N MET A 107 29.29 -9.97 24.39
CA MET A 107 29.84 -9.94 23.04
C MET A 107 28.72 -9.76 21.97
N ALA A 108 27.57 -10.40 22.15
CA ALA A 108 26.45 -10.26 21.22
C ALA A 108 25.91 -8.83 21.16
N ARG A 109 25.92 -8.13 22.30
CA ARG A 109 25.54 -6.71 22.35
C ARG A 109 26.59 -5.80 21.75
N ASP A 110 27.88 -6.09 22.01
CA ASP A 110 28.99 -5.24 21.56
C ASP A 110 29.20 -5.32 20.05
N TYR A 111 28.99 -6.49 19.45
CA TYR A 111 29.17 -6.74 18.01
C TYR A 111 27.88 -6.70 17.20
N ASP A 112 26.72 -6.61 17.84
CA ASP A 112 25.41 -6.74 17.17
C ASP A 112 25.28 -8.00 16.29
N HIS A 113 25.91 -9.10 16.72
CA HIS A 113 25.90 -10.39 16.04
C HIS A 113 25.56 -11.53 16.99
N THR A 114 25.07 -12.64 16.42
CA THR A 114 24.78 -13.85 17.22
C THR A 114 26.08 -14.47 17.71
N VAL A 115 26.21 -14.63 19.03
CA VAL A 115 27.32 -15.31 19.71
C VAL A 115 26.80 -16.58 20.37
N LEU A 116 27.41 -17.71 20.04
CA LEU A 116 27.02 -19.03 20.55
C LEU A 116 28.16 -19.62 21.40
N PRO A 117 27.95 -19.83 22.71
CA PRO A 117 28.90 -20.57 23.53
C PRO A 117 28.81 -22.08 23.19
N VAL A 118 29.94 -22.66 22.79
CA VAL A 118 30.03 -24.06 22.36
C VAL A 118 31.33 -24.72 22.86
N SER A 119 31.35 -26.04 22.97
CA SER A 119 32.57 -26.81 23.03
C SER A 119 32.88 -27.39 21.66
N CYS A 120 33.89 -26.81 20.97
CA CYS A 120 34.27 -27.30 19.64
C CYS A 120 34.77 -28.77 19.64
N LEU A 121 35.19 -29.29 20.79
CA LEU A 121 35.64 -30.68 20.91
C LEU A 121 34.44 -31.65 20.96
N ASP A 122 33.30 -31.21 21.57
CA ASP A 122 32.17 -32.07 21.85
C ASP A 122 30.94 -31.75 20.99
N LEU A 123 31.14 -31.00 19.86
CA LEU A 123 30.05 -30.62 18.96
C LEU A 123 29.28 -31.84 18.44
N GLN A 124 27.98 -31.86 18.73
CA GLN A 124 27.05 -32.86 18.23
C GLN A 124 26.36 -32.38 16.97
N LYS A 125 25.64 -33.27 16.27
CA LYS A 125 24.87 -32.95 15.06
C LYS A 125 23.87 -31.83 15.27
N ASP A 126 23.20 -31.83 16.42
CA ASP A 126 22.17 -30.82 16.74
C ASP A 126 22.77 -29.46 16.99
N ASP A 127 23.97 -29.36 17.54
CA ASP A 127 24.73 -28.13 17.69
C ASP A 127 25.09 -27.54 16.32
N LEU A 128 25.55 -28.37 15.38
CA LEU A 128 25.87 -27.96 14.02
C LEU A 128 24.63 -27.45 13.29
N LEU A 129 23.49 -28.12 13.43
CA LEU A 129 22.23 -27.66 12.85
C LEU A 129 21.79 -26.32 13.45
N SER A 130 21.94 -26.16 14.77
CA SER A 130 21.64 -24.91 15.46
C SER A 130 22.54 -23.76 14.97
N ILE A 131 23.85 -24.00 14.85
CA ILE A 131 24.80 -23.01 14.31
C ILE A 131 24.39 -22.59 12.89
N LEU A 132 24.12 -23.55 12.00
CA LEU A 132 23.68 -23.25 10.62
C LEU A 132 22.37 -22.48 10.59
N GLN A 133 21.42 -22.85 11.42
CA GLN A 133 20.16 -22.11 11.54
C GLN A 133 20.40 -20.66 12.00
N ARG A 134 21.26 -20.45 12.98
CA ARG A 134 21.61 -19.10 13.45
C ARG A 134 22.30 -18.26 12.39
N VAL A 135 23.17 -18.88 11.56
CA VAL A 135 23.76 -18.19 10.42
C VAL A 135 22.70 -17.68 9.45
N LEU A 136 21.64 -18.48 9.18
CA LEU A 136 20.54 -18.05 8.30
C LEU A 136 19.80 -16.83 8.82
N TYR A 137 19.70 -16.64 10.13
CA TYR A 137 19.11 -15.47 10.74
C TYR A 137 19.97 -14.19 10.60
N GLU A 138 21.27 -14.33 10.35
CA GLU A 138 22.16 -13.19 10.07
C GLU A 138 22.11 -12.72 8.60
N PHE A 139 21.40 -13.43 7.72
CA PHE A 139 21.21 -13.00 6.34
C PHE A 139 20.38 -11.71 6.27
N PRO A 140 20.69 -10.82 5.29
CA PRO A 140 19.93 -9.61 5.09
C PRO A 140 18.52 -9.93 4.62
N VAL A 141 17.55 -9.14 5.09
CA VAL A 141 16.21 -9.11 4.49
C VAL A 141 16.33 -8.41 3.13
N ARG A 142 15.85 -9.07 2.09
CA ARG A 142 15.85 -8.54 0.71
C ARG A 142 14.53 -7.92 0.33
N GLU A 143 13.45 -8.48 0.83
CA GLU A 143 12.10 -8.07 0.46
C GLU A 143 11.17 -8.18 1.66
N LEU A 144 10.38 -7.12 1.88
CA LEU A 144 9.27 -7.07 2.81
C LEU A 144 7.97 -6.98 2.00
N ASP A 145 7.20 -8.06 2.02
CA ASP A 145 5.92 -8.16 1.33
C ASP A 145 4.78 -7.88 2.30
N PHE A 146 4.07 -6.76 2.10
CA PHE A 146 2.93 -6.37 2.91
C PHE A 146 1.62 -6.75 2.22
N ALA A 147 0.98 -7.81 2.72
CA ALA A 147 -0.33 -8.23 2.25
C ALA A 147 -1.43 -7.33 2.88
N ILE A 148 -1.84 -6.32 2.13
CA ILE A 148 -2.93 -5.40 2.50
C ILE A 148 -4.21 -5.73 1.72
N PRO A 149 -5.43 -5.36 2.22
CA PRO A 149 -6.66 -5.55 1.48
C PRO A 149 -6.63 -4.89 0.09
N ARG A 150 -7.03 -5.63 -0.94
CA ARG A 150 -6.94 -5.19 -2.35
C ARG A 150 -7.67 -3.87 -2.63
N TRP A 151 -8.77 -3.59 -1.93
CA TRP A 151 -9.52 -2.35 -2.12
C TRP A 151 -8.70 -1.09 -1.77
N VAL A 152 -7.74 -1.20 -0.84
CA VAL A 152 -6.84 -0.10 -0.48
C VAL A 152 -5.94 0.29 -1.66
N THR A 153 -5.48 -0.69 -2.43
CA THR A 153 -4.62 -0.41 -3.61
C THR A 153 -5.38 0.22 -4.78
N MET A 154 -6.72 0.20 -4.74
CA MET A 154 -7.58 0.79 -5.77
C MET A 154 -7.93 2.26 -5.47
N LEU A 155 -7.61 2.75 -4.29
CA LEU A 155 -7.82 4.15 -3.91
C LEU A 155 -6.91 5.08 -4.72
N GLU A 156 -7.31 6.33 -4.85
CA GLU A 156 -6.50 7.34 -5.52
C GLU A 156 -5.15 7.55 -4.80
N LYS A 157 -4.13 7.86 -5.60
CA LYS A 157 -2.78 8.12 -5.05
C LYS A 157 -2.82 9.31 -4.10
N GLY A 158 -2.26 9.10 -2.90
CA GLY A 158 -2.24 10.12 -1.86
C GLY A 158 -3.43 10.07 -0.90
N HIS A 159 -4.32 9.08 -1.04
CA HIS A 159 -5.39 8.87 -0.08
C HIS A 159 -4.82 8.67 1.34
N TRP A 160 -5.46 9.26 2.36
CA TRP A 160 -4.98 9.26 3.74
C TRP A 160 -4.67 7.86 4.28
N LEU A 161 -5.51 6.87 3.97
CA LEU A 161 -5.33 5.49 4.40
C LEU A 161 -4.09 4.82 3.77
N GLN A 162 -3.85 5.07 2.47
CA GLN A 162 -2.63 4.59 1.81
C GLN A 162 -1.38 5.20 2.46
N ASN A 163 -1.41 6.51 2.72
CA ASN A 163 -0.30 7.21 3.34
C ASN A 163 -0.03 6.69 4.76
N GLU A 164 -1.07 6.43 5.56
CA GLU A 164 -0.94 5.83 6.89
C GLU A 164 -0.24 4.47 6.82
N ILE A 165 -0.75 3.56 5.98
CA ILE A 165 -0.20 2.20 5.85
C ILE A 165 1.23 2.22 5.31
N TYR A 166 1.51 3.01 4.27
CA TYR A 166 2.84 3.09 3.68
C TYR A 166 3.87 3.72 4.63
N THR A 167 3.46 4.74 5.39
CA THR A 167 4.33 5.33 6.41
C THR A 167 4.65 4.31 7.50
N ALA A 168 3.67 3.56 7.98
CA ALA A 168 3.88 2.50 8.96
C ALA A 168 4.78 1.37 8.41
N ALA A 169 4.60 0.99 7.15
CA ALA A 169 5.44 -0.01 6.48
C ALA A 169 6.89 0.46 6.33
N LEU A 170 7.11 1.73 5.98
CA LEU A 170 8.45 2.33 5.92
C LEU A 170 9.14 2.33 7.30
N GLN A 171 8.44 2.80 8.34
CA GLN A 171 8.97 2.79 9.70
C GLN A 171 9.31 1.39 10.22
N PHE A 172 8.53 0.38 9.80
CA PHE A 172 8.84 -1.01 10.10
C PHE A 172 10.08 -1.48 9.35
N SER A 173 10.20 -1.14 8.07
CA SER A 173 11.33 -1.55 7.23
C SER A 173 12.66 -0.96 7.68
N GLU A 174 12.67 0.27 8.21
CA GLU A 174 13.87 0.92 8.75
C GLU A 174 14.48 0.19 9.95
N LYS A 175 13.67 -0.58 10.69
CA LYS A 175 14.11 -1.32 11.88
C LYS A 175 14.62 -2.72 11.56
N ILE A 176 14.45 -3.18 10.31
CA ILE A 176 14.75 -4.55 9.91
C ILE A 176 15.85 -4.53 8.85
N SER A 177 17.02 -5.02 9.21
CA SER A 177 18.14 -5.20 8.29
C SER A 177 18.42 -6.66 8.02
N ARG A 178 18.29 -7.50 9.05
CA ARG A 178 18.59 -8.93 9.02
C ARG A 178 17.38 -9.74 9.42
N MET A 179 17.37 -11.01 9.06
CA MET A 179 16.29 -11.93 9.41
C MET A 179 16.08 -12.08 10.92
N LYS A 180 17.13 -11.89 11.73
CA LYS A 180 17.04 -11.92 13.20
C LYS A 180 16.25 -10.73 13.77
N ASP A 181 16.24 -9.60 13.07
CA ASP A 181 15.55 -8.38 13.50
C ASP A 181 14.03 -8.50 13.31
N VAL A 182 13.60 -9.50 12.54
CA VAL A 182 12.18 -9.76 12.27
C VAL A 182 11.53 -10.31 13.54
N PRO A 183 10.44 -9.69 14.03
CA PRO A 183 9.71 -10.19 15.20
C PRO A 183 9.32 -11.65 15.05
N ALA A 184 9.23 -12.38 16.16
CA ALA A 184 8.80 -13.79 16.13
C ALA A 184 7.44 -13.94 15.42
N GLN A 185 7.23 -15.08 14.74
CA GLN A 185 5.95 -15.41 14.13
C GLN A 185 4.80 -15.21 15.14
N ASN A 186 3.75 -14.54 14.71
CA ASN A 186 2.59 -14.15 15.53
C ASN A 186 2.84 -13.03 16.55
N SER A 187 3.93 -12.29 16.47
CA SER A 187 4.03 -11.03 17.23
C SER A 187 3.01 -10.05 16.66
N ALA A 188 1.99 -9.74 17.46
CA ALA A 188 1.03 -8.69 17.12
C ALA A 188 1.74 -7.34 17.12
N GLY A 189 1.44 -6.47 16.12
CA GLY A 189 1.90 -5.09 16.11
C GLY A 189 3.13 -4.81 15.23
N ALA A 190 3.36 -5.59 14.18
CA ALA A 190 4.38 -5.28 13.18
C ALA A 190 4.19 -3.88 12.56
N LEU A 191 2.93 -3.52 12.26
CA LEU A 191 2.55 -2.17 11.83
C LEU A 191 1.63 -1.55 12.87
N ALA A 192 1.97 -0.35 13.33
CA ALA A 192 1.12 0.46 14.19
C ALA A 192 0.41 1.51 13.34
N GLY A 193 -0.91 1.63 13.49
CA GLY A 193 -1.73 2.63 12.81
C GLY A 193 -3.15 2.65 13.38
N ASP A 194 -3.79 3.81 13.35
CA ASP A 194 -5.15 3.98 13.86
C ASP A 194 -6.17 3.14 13.08
N SER A 195 -5.91 2.90 11.80
CA SER A 195 -6.73 2.10 10.89
C SER A 195 -6.44 0.60 10.94
N VAL A 196 -5.30 0.20 11.53
CA VAL A 196 -4.88 -1.20 11.60
C VAL A 196 -5.55 -1.87 12.81
N GLN A 197 -6.20 -3.00 12.56
CA GLN A 197 -6.74 -3.86 13.60
C GLN A 197 -5.67 -4.80 14.13
N GLU A 198 -4.97 -5.45 13.21
CA GLU A 198 -3.92 -6.42 13.49
C GLU A 198 -2.91 -6.45 12.35
N SER A 199 -1.65 -6.63 12.70
CA SER A 199 -0.60 -6.94 11.75
C SER A 199 0.24 -8.08 12.29
N ALA A 200 0.43 -9.12 11.49
CA ALA A 200 1.14 -10.31 11.89
C ALA A 200 2.11 -10.78 10.80
N LEU A 201 3.22 -11.34 11.25
CA LEU A 201 4.15 -12.02 10.37
C LEU A 201 3.49 -13.32 9.87
N SER A 202 3.18 -13.40 8.59
CA SER A 202 2.50 -14.54 7.96
C SER A 202 3.44 -15.53 7.27
N GLY A 203 4.69 -15.13 7.04
CA GLY A 203 5.70 -16.00 6.44
C GLY A 203 7.10 -15.39 6.46
N MET A 204 8.10 -16.28 6.55
CA MET A 204 9.50 -15.95 6.46
C MET A 204 10.20 -17.01 5.60
N ASN A 205 10.81 -16.59 4.51
CA ASN A 205 11.62 -17.45 3.65
C ASN A 205 13.09 -17.07 3.81
N LEU A 206 13.82 -17.88 4.61
CA LEU A 206 15.22 -17.64 4.90
C LEU A 206 16.14 -17.82 3.69
N SER A 207 15.73 -18.63 2.68
CA SER A 207 16.54 -18.87 1.49
C SER A 207 16.55 -17.67 0.54
N ASP A 208 15.41 -16.99 0.42
CA ASP A 208 15.21 -15.88 -0.52
C ASP A 208 15.34 -14.52 0.15
N GLY A 209 15.34 -14.48 1.49
CA GLY A 209 15.38 -13.25 2.26
C GLY A 209 14.05 -12.49 2.24
N VAL A 210 12.92 -13.19 2.05
CA VAL A 210 11.59 -12.60 1.93
C VAL A 210 10.82 -12.75 3.25
N VAL A 211 10.25 -11.66 3.70
CA VAL A 211 9.41 -11.62 4.90
C VAL A 211 8.03 -11.10 4.50
N ARG A 212 6.97 -11.85 4.83
CA ARG A 212 5.60 -11.46 4.55
C ARG A 212 4.85 -11.06 5.82
N VAL A 213 4.28 -9.86 5.77
CA VAL A 213 3.46 -9.30 6.84
C VAL A 213 2.02 -9.15 6.34
N THR A 214 1.06 -9.76 7.00
CA THR A 214 -0.37 -9.57 6.71
C THR A 214 -0.91 -8.45 7.57
N VAL A 215 -1.62 -7.52 6.94
CA VAL A 215 -2.23 -6.36 7.60
C VAL A 215 -3.75 -6.48 7.52
N LEU A 216 -4.40 -6.52 8.66
CA LEU A 216 -5.85 -6.48 8.80
C LEU A 216 -6.26 -5.09 9.24
N LEU A 217 -7.20 -4.50 8.51
CA LEU A 217 -7.76 -3.19 8.85
C LEU A 217 -9.04 -3.35 9.68
N LYS A 218 -9.34 -2.36 10.50
CA LYS A 218 -10.60 -2.29 11.24
C LYS A 218 -11.77 -2.27 10.25
N PRO A 219 -12.83 -3.04 10.47
CA PRO A 219 -13.99 -3.09 9.56
C PRO A 219 -14.61 -1.71 9.29
N GLU A 220 -14.62 -0.84 10.29
CA GLU A 220 -15.19 0.51 10.21
C GLU A 220 -14.44 1.38 9.18
N VAL A 221 -13.16 1.12 8.96
CA VAL A 221 -12.34 1.85 8.00
C VAL A 221 -12.84 1.63 6.57
N PHE A 222 -13.26 0.41 6.24
CA PHE A 222 -13.83 0.10 4.93
C PHE A 222 -15.07 0.94 4.66
N TYR A 223 -16.01 0.97 5.60
CA TYR A 223 -17.28 1.73 5.45
C TYR A 223 -17.05 3.23 5.42
N ARG A 224 -16.12 3.73 6.23
CA ARG A 224 -15.72 5.13 6.21
C ARG A 224 -15.19 5.54 4.82
N VAL A 225 -14.25 4.78 4.26
CA VAL A 225 -13.70 5.05 2.92
C VAL A 225 -14.79 4.92 1.86
N LEU A 226 -15.69 3.92 1.99
CA LEU A 226 -16.80 3.75 1.06
C LEU A 226 -17.74 4.97 1.08
N SER A 227 -18.05 5.49 2.26
CA SER A 227 -18.85 6.71 2.41
C SER A 227 -18.15 7.94 1.83
N GLU A 228 -16.85 8.10 2.06
CA GLU A 228 -16.04 9.18 1.49
C GLU A 228 -16.05 9.15 -0.05
N GLN A 229 -15.92 7.96 -0.64
CA GLN A 229 -15.86 7.81 -2.10
C GLN A 229 -17.20 7.93 -2.81
N THR A 230 -18.30 7.57 -2.11
CA THR A 230 -19.64 7.53 -2.71
C THR A 230 -20.51 8.73 -2.34
N GLY A 231 -20.18 9.44 -1.27
CA GLY A 231 -21.03 10.47 -0.68
C GLY A 231 -22.27 9.91 0.05
N LEU A 232 -22.32 8.59 0.27
CA LEU A 232 -23.42 7.91 0.94
C LEU A 232 -23.09 7.63 2.40
N GLU A 233 -24.04 7.71 3.30
CA GLU A 233 -23.85 7.38 4.72
C GLU A 233 -23.97 5.86 4.92
N ILE A 234 -22.84 5.17 4.94
CA ILE A 234 -22.74 3.72 5.11
C ILE A 234 -21.85 3.43 6.31
N GLY A 235 -22.44 3.01 7.43
CA GLY A 235 -21.70 2.74 8.67
C GLY A 235 -21.28 1.27 8.85
N ASP A 236 -22.06 0.35 8.30
CA ASP A 236 -21.89 -1.10 8.47
C ASP A 236 -22.52 -1.89 7.31
N GLU A 237 -22.51 -3.22 7.44
CA GLU A 237 -23.12 -4.14 6.48
C GLU A 237 -24.63 -3.98 6.38
N ALA A 238 -25.30 -3.64 7.50
CA ALA A 238 -26.75 -3.45 7.53
C ALA A 238 -27.18 -2.21 6.76
N GLY A 239 -26.37 -1.15 6.76
CA GLY A 239 -26.56 0.05 5.94
C GLY A 239 -26.19 -0.17 4.47
N LEU A 240 -25.14 -0.95 4.18
CA LEU A 240 -24.66 -1.20 2.83
C LEU A 240 -25.68 -1.96 1.96
N MET A 241 -26.33 -3.00 2.48
CA MET A 241 -27.25 -3.84 1.72
C MET A 241 -28.47 -3.09 1.16
N PRO A 242 -29.22 -2.30 1.96
CA PRO A 242 -30.32 -1.48 1.44
C PRO A 242 -29.84 -0.47 0.39
N CYS A 243 -28.69 0.16 0.61
CA CYS A 243 -28.08 1.12 -0.31
C CYS A 243 -27.79 0.50 -1.68
N ILE A 244 -27.17 -0.70 -1.72
CA ILE A 244 -26.90 -1.42 -2.98
C ILE A 244 -28.20 -1.81 -3.68
N ILE A 245 -29.24 -2.21 -2.95
CA ILE A 245 -30.56 -2.55 -3.51
C ILE A 245 -31.19 -1.32 -4.16
N GLU A 246 -31.13 -0.18 -3.48
CA GLU A 246 -31.66 1.09 -4.00
C GLU A 246 -30.89 1.54 -5.25
N LEU A 247 -29.58 1.56 -5.18
CA LEU A 247 -28.73 1.88 -6.34
C LEU A 247 -28.98 0.93 -7.53
N SER A 248 -29.20 -0.35 -7.26
CA SER A 248 -29.53 -1.33 -8.30
C SER A 248 -30.89 -1.07 -8.97
N ARG A 249 -31.88 -0.57 -8.19
CA ARG A 249 -33.16 -0.15 -8.75
C ARG A 249 -32.99 1.13 -9.58
N ALA A 250 -32.33 2.14 -9.00
CA ALA A 250 -32.06 3.40 -9.68
C ALA A 250 -31.30 3.19 -11.00
N LYS A 251 -30.30 2.31 -11.00
CA LYS A 251 -29.54 1.95 -12.19
C LYS A 251 -30.44 1.33 -13.26
N ARG A 252 -31.33 0.41 -12.91
CA ARG A 252 -32.26 -0.22 -13.87
C ARG A 252 -33.21 0.79 -14.50
N GLU A 253 -33.73 1.74 -13.71
CA GLU A 253 -34.59 2.78 -14.26
C GLU A 253 -33.79 3.76 -15.14
N TYR A 254 -32.58 4.14 -14.72
CA TYR A 254 -31.70 4.96 -15.53
C TYR A 254 -31.32 4.31 -16.87
N GLU A 255 -31.00 3.02 -16.89
CA GLU A 255 -30.66 2.30 -18.13
C GLU A 255 -31.81 2.31 -19.16
N LYS A 256 -33.08 2.36 -18.72
CA LYS A 256 -34.23 2.48 -19.63
C LYS A 256 -34.23 3.80 -20.39
N ILE A 257 -33.81 4.87 -19.74
CA ILE A 257 -33.87 6.23 -20.29
C ILE A 257 -32.53 6.75 -20.81
N ARG A 258 -31.43 6.07 -20.52
CA ARG A 258 -30.05 6.49 -20.82
C ARG A 258 -29.87 6.85 -22.29
N SER A 259 -30.28 5.97 -23.20
CA SER A 259 -30.14 6.21 -24.65
C SER A 259 -30.92 7.44 -25.11
N ALA A 260 -32.11 7.64 -24.55
CA ALA A 260 -32.91 8.82 -24.87
C ALA A 260 -32.28 10.12 -24.33
N LEU A 261 -31.67 10.08 -23.15
CA LEU A 261 -30.93 11.23 -22.60
C LEU A 261 -29.70 11.57 -23.45
N GLU A 262 -28.93 10.58 -23.86
CA GLU A 262 -27.79 10.79 -24.78
C GLU A 262 -28.23 11.40 -26.12
N GLN A 263 -29.38 10.97 -26.66
CA GLN A 263 -29.98 11.56 -27.87
C GLN A 263 -30.43 13.01 -27.64
N VAL A 264 -31.04 13.31 -26.51
CA VAL A 264 -31.45 14.68 -26.13
C VAL A 264 -30.23 15.60 -26.04
N GLU A 265 -29.15 15.15 -25.45
CA GLU A 265 -27.91 15.94 -25.38
C GLU A 265 -27.30 16.22 -26.76
N ALA A 266 -27.29 15.21 -27.63
CA ALA A 266 -26.70 15.33 -28.96
C ALA A 266 -27.57 16.08 -29.98
N THR A 267 -28.89 15.89 -29.94
CA THR A 267 -29.81 16.36 -30.99
C THR A 267 -30.93 17.28 -30.50
N GLY A 268 -31.09 17.43 -29.19
CA GLY A 268 -32.20 18.13 -28.56
C GLY A 268 -33.49 17.31 -28.40
N TYR A 269 -33.53 16.06 -28.90
CA TYR A 269 -34.71 15.19 -28.85
C TYR A 269 -34.28 13.73 -28.67
N GLY A 270 -35.01 13.00 -27.81
CA GLY A 270 -34.77 11.57 -27.54
C GLY A 270 -36.05 10.81 -27.26
N ILE A 271 -36.07 9.53 -27.62
CA ILE A 271 -37.21 8.63 -27.46
C ILE A 271 -36.82 7.44 -26.61
N VAL A 272 -37.59 7.22 -25.54
CA VAL A 272 -37.52 5.97 -24.76
C VAL A 272 -38.39 4.94 -25.44
N MET A 273 -37.77 3.91 -26.02
CA MET A 273 -38.50 2.81 -26.67
C MET A 273 -39.17 1.96 -25.61
N PRO A 274 -40.45 1.55 -25.83
CA PRO A 274 -41.14 0.66 -24.93
C PRO A 274 -40.45 -0.72 -24.86
N SER A 275 -40.48 -1.36 -23.71
CA SER A 275 -40.04 -2.74 -23.54
C SER A 275 -41.06 -3.71 -24.13
N ILE A 276 -40.64 -4.94 -24.41
CA ILE A 276 -41.52 -6.01 -24.96
C ILE A 276 -42.72 -6.25 -24.03
N ASP A 277 -42.55 -6.11 -22.71
CA ASP A 277 -43.60 -6.31 -21.71
C ASP A 277 -44.67 -5.20 -21.71
N GLU A 278 -44.35 -4.04 -22.31
CA GLU A 278 -45.25 -2.89 -22.44
C GLU A 278 -46.03 -2.91 -23.76
N LEU A 279 -45.70 -3.84 -24.67
CA LEU A 279 -46.37 -3.98 -25.94
C LEU A 279 -47.73 -4.69 -25.75
N HIS A 280 -48.80 -4.03 -26.16
CA HIS A 280 -50.15 -4.62 -26.21
C HIS A 280 -50.46 -4.97 -27.66
N LEU A 281 -50.64 -6.27 -27.90
CA LEU A 281 -51.06 -6.78 -29.21
C LEU A 281 -52.60 -6.84 -29.24
N GLU A 282 -53.19 -6.21 -30.26
CA GLU A 282 -54.62 -6.31 -30.52
C GLU A 282 -54.96 -7.62 -31.22
N PRO A 283 -56.23 -8.11 -31.11
CA PRO A 283 -56.64 -9.33 -31.82
C PRO A 283 -56.39 -9.22 -33.31
N PRO A 284 -55.87 -10.29 -34.00
CA PRO A 284 -55.63 -10.28 -35.41
C PRO A 284 -56.93 -10.15 -36.21
N GLU A 285 -56.93 -9.25 -37.18
CA GLU A 285 -58.06 -9.02 -38.08
C GLU A 285 -57.75 -9.49 -39.50
N ILE A 286 -58.77 -10.08 -40.16
CA ILE A 286 -58.67 -10.43 -41.59
C ILE A 286 -58.98 -9.16 -42.39
N VAL A 287 -58.05 -8.77 -43.29
CA VAL A 287 -58.26 -7.63 -44.18
C VAL A 287 -58.32 -8.17 -45.64
N HIS A 288 -59.28 -7.58 -46.38
CA HIS A 288 -59.43 -7.90 -47.82
C HIS A 288 -58.97 -6.71 -48.62
N GLN A 289 -57.98 -6.87 -49.48
CA GLN A 289 -57.47 -5.84 -50.33
C GLN A 289 -57.23 -6.43 -51.75
N ASP A 290 -57.85 -5.84 -52.75
CA ASP A 290 -57.75 -6.20 -54.18
C ASP A 290 -57.91 -7.69 -54.47
N GLY A 291 -58.92 -8.34 -53.85
CA GLY A 291 -59.20 -9.76 -54.06
C GLY A 291 -58.26 -10.73 -53.37
N ARG A 292 -57.39 -10.26 -52.50
CA ARG A 292 -56.51 -11.03 -51.64
C ARG A 292 -56.85 -10.86 -50.16
N CYS A 293 -56.68 -11.92 -49.37
CA CYS A 293 -56.87 -11.88 -47.92
C CYS A 293 -55.50 -11.76 -47.25
N GLY A 294 -55.38 -10.83 -46.30
CA GLY A 294 -54.24 -10.64 -45.42
C GLY A 294 -54.63 -10.65 -43.95
N VAL A 295 -53.69 -10.72 -43.07
CA VAL A 295 -53.92 -10.57 -41.63
C VAL A 295 -53.31 -9.22 -41.18
N ARG A 296 -54.11 -8.40 -40.51
CA ARG A 296 -53.69 -7.19 -39.86
C ARG A 296 -53.33 -7.49 -38.41
N LEU A 297 -52.12 -7.16 -38.04
CA LEU A 297 -51.63 -7.17 -36.64
C LEU A 297 -51.47 -5.73 -36.18
N GLN A 298 -52.11 -5.36 -35.11
CA GLN A 298 -51.97 -4.02 -34.47
C GLN A 298 -51.39 -4.20 -33.09
N ALA A 299 -50.39 -3.36 -32.77
CA ALA A 299 -49.83 -3.29 -31.45
C ALA A 299 -49.74 -1.85 -31.01
N CYS A 300 -49.98 -1.60 -29.73
CA CYS A 300 -49.78 -0.29 -29.09
C CYS A 300 -48.83 -0.40 -27.91
N ALA A 301 -48.07 0.64 -27.67
CA ALA A 301 -47.16 0.72 -26.53
C ALA A 301 -47.01 2.18 -26.09
N PRO A 302 -46.82 2.45 -24.80
CA PRO A 302 -46.47 3.77 -24.33
C PRO A 302 -45.01 4.09 -24.72
N SER A 303 -44.74 5.34 -25.12
CA SER A 303 -43.41 5.84 -25.39
C SER A 303 -43.19 7.13 -24.60
N ILE A 304 -41.98 7.31 -24.05
CA ILE A 304 -41.62 8.57 -23.39
C ILE A 304 -40.77 9.37 -24.38
N GLN A 305 -41.21 10.60 -24.64
CA GLN A 305 -40.46 11.53 -25.51
C GLN A 305 -39.85 12.60 -24.64
N MET A 306 -38.56 12.84 -24.84
CA MET A 306 -37.75 13.84 -24.11
C MET A 306 -37.26 14.89 -25.09
N MET A 307 -37.33 16.17 -24.69
CA MET A 307 -36.77 17.24 -25.51
C MET A 307 -36.04 18.28 -24.65
N LYS A 308 -35.01 18.86 -25.22
CA LYS A 308 -34.27 19.98 -24.66
C LYS A 308 -34.84 21.28 -25.25
N ALA A 309 -35.45 22.07 -24.37
CA ALA A 309 -36.05 23.36 -24.76
C ALA A 309 -35.32 24.52 -24.03
N THR A 310 -35.02 25.58 -24.73
CA THR A 310 -34.50 26.80 -24.10
C THR A 310 -35.69 27.66 -23.66
N ILE A 311 -35.78 27.96 -22.38
CA ILE A 311 -36.85 28.76 -21.79
C ILE A 311 -36.27 30.12 -21.46
N HIS A 312 -36.91 31.17 -22.02
CA HIS A 312 -36.61 32.55 -21.70
C HIS A 312 -37.59 33.06 -20.66
N THR A 313 -37.10 33.59 -19.57
CA THR A 313 -37.93 34.30 -18.56
C THR A 313 -37.51 35.74 -18.50
N GLU A 314 -38.45 36.61 -18.27
CA GLU A 314 -38.30 38.03 -18.05
C GLU A 314 -38.85 38.39 -16.70
N ILE A 315 -38.07 39.07 -15.89
CA ILE A 315 -38.47 39.53 -14.57
C ILE A 315 -38.36 41.06 -14.60
N SER A 316 -39.47 41.73 -14.41
CA SER A 316 -39.54 43.18 -14.41
C SER A 316 -40.07 43.69 -13.08
N PRO A 317 -39.27 43.66 -12.01
CA PRO A 317 -39.70 44.13 -10.68
C PRO A 317 -39.87 45.63 -10.70
N ILE A 318 -40.94 46.12 -10.10
CA ILE A 318 -41.21 47.55 -9.93
C ILE A 318 -40.38 48.06 -8.75
N VAL A 319 -39.43 48.97 -9.01
CA VAL A 319 -38.46 49.42 -8.00
C VAL A 319 -38.85 50.75 -7.34
N GLY A 320 -39.77 51.47 -7.89
CA GLY A 320 -40.21 52.78 -7.36
C GLY A 320 -40.04 53.91 -8.37
N THR A 321 -39.28 54.95 -8.09
CA THR A 321 -39.08 56.10 -8.99
C THR A 321 -38.04 55.77 -10.09
N GLU A 322 -38.12 56.51 -11.22
CA GLU A 322 -37.20 56.37 -12.35
C GLU A 322 -35.73 56.40 -11.91
N LYS A 323 -35.38 57.37 -11.04
CA LYS A 323 -34.01 57.50 -10.51
C LYS A 323 -33.55 56.29 -9.69
N GLN A 324 -34.43 55.69 -8.89
CA GLN A 324 -34.11 54.46 -8.12
C GLN A 324 -33.90 53.26 -9.04
N SER A 325 -34.64 53.20 -10.16
CA SER A 325 -34.47 52.18 -11.18
C SER A 325 -33.15 52.30 -11.91
N GLU A 326 -32.75 53.56 -12.27
CA GLU A 326 -31.47 53.86 -12.88
C GLU A 326 -30.30 53.50 -11.98
N ASP A 327 -30.34 53.88 -10.72
CA ASP A 327 -29.31 53.54 -9.71
C ASP A 327 -29.16 52.05 -9.54
N LEU A 328 -30.27 51.29 -9.51
CA LEU A 328 -30.25 49.82 -9.41
C LEU A 328 -29.60 49.18 -10.68
N VAL A 329 -29.99 49.66 -11.89
CA VAL A 329 -29.44 49.15 -13.16
C VAL A 329 -27.95 49.39 -13.21
N GLN A 330 -27.47 50.56 -12.79
CA GLN A 330 -26.04 50.87 -12.77
C GLN A 330 -25.27 49.95 -11.78
N SER A 331 -25.85 49.69 -10.61
CA SER A 331 -25.26 48.77 -9.64
C SER A 331 -25.17 47.36 -10.21
N LEU A 332 -26.25 46.84 -10.80
CA LEU A 332 -26.25 45.49 -11.40
C LEU A 332 -25.32 45.35 -12.61
N LEU A 333 -25.20 46.41 -13.42
CA LEU A 333 -24.23 46.42 -14.53
C LEU A 333 -22.79 46.40 -14.01
N GLY A 334 -22.48 47.13 -12.95
CA GLY A 334 -21.16 47.12 -12.33
C GLY A 334 -20.82 45.74 -11.74
N ASP A 335 -21.78 45.07 -11.08
CA ASP A 335 -21.62 43.73 -10.57
C ASP A 335 -21.45 42.72 -11.71
N PHE A 336 -22.22 42.84 -12.78
CA PHE A 336 -22.12 41.96 -13.96
C PHE A 336 -20.75 42.09 -14.70
N GLU A 337 -20.21 43.30 -14.79
CA GLU A 337 -18.88 43.50 -15.38
C GLU A 337 -17.74 43.00 -14.48
N ALA A 338 -17.91 43.09 -13.18
CA ALA A 338 -16.90 42.66 -12.21
C ALA A 338 -16.87 41.15 -12.01
N ASP A 339 -18.01 40.52 -11.79
CA ASP A 339 -18.14 39.07 -11.53
C ASP A 339 -19.58 38.60 -11.83
N PRO A 340 -19.84 38.01 -13.02
CA PRO A 340 -21.17 37.55 -13.39
C PRO A 340 -21.74 36.45 -12.46
N GLU A 341 -20.89 35.69 -11.80
CA GLU A 341 -21.34 34.62 -10.89
C GLU A 341 -21.87 35.20 -9.57
N ARG A 342 -21.27 36.26 -9.07
CA ARG A 342 -21.72 36.96 -7.88
C ARG A 342 -23.08 37.65 -8.05
N LEU A 343 -23.43 38.04 -9.29
CA LEU A 343 -24.70 38.64 -9.59
C LEU A 343 -25.91 37.76 -9.19
N TRP A 344 -25.74 36.43 -9.31
CA TRP A 344 -26.77 35.46 -8.92
C TRP A 344 -27.11 35.49 -7.42
N GLU A 345 -26.16 35.89 -6.59
CA GLU A 345 -26.32 35.99 -5.12
C GLU A 345 -26.79 37.39 -4.69
N SER A 346 -26.81 38.37 -5.61
CA SER A 346 -27.25 39.73 -5.30
C SER A 346 -28.70 39.73 -4.82
N ASN A 347 -28.96 40.43 -3.69
CA ASN A 347 -30.25 40.49 -3.09
C ASN A 347 -31.08 41.64 -3.71
N ILE A 348 -32.15 41.28 -4.40
CA ILE A 348 -33.11 42.20 -4.99
C ILE A 348 -34.46 41.99 -4.32
N PHE A 349 -34.93 42.93 -3.50
CA PHE A 349 -36.22 42.89 -2.76
C PHE A 349 -36.36 41.72 -1.77
N GLY A 350 -35.25 41.35 -1.08
CA GLY A 350 -35.28 40.31 -0.07
C GLY A 350 -35.16 38.88 -0.60
N LYS A 351 -34.98 38.71 -1.91
CA LYS A 351 -34.68 37.45 -2.58
C LYS A 351 -33.43 37.60 -3.42
N SER A 352 -32.67 36.50 -3.61
CA SER A 352 -31.56 36.50 -4.54
C SER A 352 -32.02 36.57 -6.00
N LEU A 353 -31.22 37.12 -6.89
CA LEU A 353 -31.56 37.12 -8.33
C LEU A 353 -31.80 35.69 -8.84
N HIS A 354 -31.04 34.74 -8.36
CA HIS A 354 -31.22 33.30 -8.66
C HIS A 354 -32.62 32.81 -8.26
N GLU A 355 -33.13 33.18 -7.07
CA GLU A 355 -34.46 32.77 -6.62
C GLU A 355 -35.58 33.39 -7.48
N LEU A 356 -35.44 34.68 -7.82
CA LEU A 356 -36.40 35.37 -8.67
C LEU A 356 -36.49 34.82 -10.08
N VAL A 357 -35.33 34.54 -10.68
CA VAL A 357 -35.24 33.91 -12.01
C VAL A 357 -35.82 32.50 -11.98
N ASN A 358 -35.51 31.73 -10.97
CA ASN A 358 -36.01 30.36 -10.81
C ASN A 358 -37.55 30.33 -10.63
N GLU A 359 -38.11 31.21 -9.82
CA GLU A 359 -39.58 31.38 -9.71
C GLU A 359 -40.20 31.73 -11.07
N GLY A 360 -39.59 32.66 -11.83
CA GLY A 360 -40.07 33.04 -13.18
C GLY A 360 -40.04 31.87 -14.16
N LEU A 361 -38.97 31.09 -14.15
CA LEU A 361 -38.83 29.88 -14.98
C LEU A 361 -39.85 28.80 -14.58
N GLN A 362 -40.03 28.53 -13.28
CA GLN A 362 -41.00 27.55 -12.78
C GLN A 362 -42.41 27.94 -13.15
N ASN A 363 -42.79 29.22 -13.01
CA ASN A 363 -44.08 29.70 -13.40
C ASN A 363 -44.37 29.49 -14.89
N LYS A 364 -43.39 29.76 -15.77
CA LYS A 364 -43.55 29.49 -17.23
C LYS A 364 -43.68 28.00 -17.53
N LEU A 365 -42.91 27.14 -16.85
CA LEU A 365 -42.96 25.68 -17.03
C LEU A 365 -44.30 25.10 -16.57
N LEU A 366 -44.79 25.52 -15.40
CA LEU A 366 -46.05 25.01 -14.83
C LEU A 366 -47.28 25.49 -15.59
N HIS A 367 -47.21 26.69 -16.18
CA HIS A 367 -48.33 27.31 -16.93
C HIS A 367 -48.23 27.14 -18.44
N MET A 368 -47.43 26.13 -18.91
CA MET A 368 -47.39 25.80 -20.35
C MET A 368 -48.82 25.39 -20.80
N PRO A 369 -49.38 26.06 -21.81
CA PRO A 369 -50.77 25.78 -22.27
C PRO A 369 -50.92 24.28 -22.65
N GLN A 370 -52.09 23.71 -22.32
CA GLN A 370 -52.41 22.32 -22.65
C GLN A 370 -52.24 22.02 -24.17
N GLU A 371 -52.58 23.01 -25.00
CA GLU A 371 -52.40 22.94 -26.47
C GLU A 371 -50.94 22.80 -26.88
N ALA A 372 -50.00 23.42 -26.16
CA ALA A 372 -48.57 23.25 -26.40
C ALA A 372 -48.11 21.88 -25.93
N ARG A 373 -48.67 21.32 -24.85
CA ARG A 373 -48.37 19.95 -24.37
C ARG A 373 -48.89 18.86 -25.30
N THR A 374 -49.98 19.11 -26.04
CA THR A 374 -50.60 18.13 -26.94
C THR A 374 -50.03 18.17 -28.36
N ARG A 375 -49.36 19.27 -28.74
CA ARG A 375 -48.71 19.42 -30.06
C ARG A 375 -47.20 19.08 -30.09
N LEU A 376 -46.62 18.86 -28.90
CA LEU A 376 -45.31 18.34 -28.71
C LEU A 376 -45.32 16.82 -28.69
#